data_c3373db2c2414e97004454f2303cf456
#
_entry.id   c3373db2c2414e97004454f2303cf456
#
_cell.length_a   1.000
_cell.length_b   1.000
_cell.length_c   1.000
_cell.angle_alpha   90.00
_cell.angle_beta   90.00
_cell.angle_gamma   90.00
#
_symmetry.space_group_name_H-M   'P 1'
#
loop_
_entity.id
_entity.type
_entity.pdbx_description
1 polymer ?
#
loop_
_entity_poly.entity_id
_entity_poly.type
_entity_poly.pdbx_seq_one_letter_code
_entity_poly.pdbx_strand_id
1 'polypeptide(L)'
;MSTLGKIAAALVVLGGAGGLAGWLLSAPERPDPQIMAATAPGDVDNGRRMFHAGGCASCHAVKGAEGDARFELAGGVELKTPFGTFVAPNISQDVQDGIGNWTLDDLAAAMLKGVSPGGRHYYPAFPYASYARMKPQDIADLFAFMKTLPAVAGQAKAHDLAFPFNIRRGIGLWKLLYLSDEPVVALADDAPEQVRAGQYLVEGPGHCGECHTPRDFAGGSRKGQWLAGAVAAEGEGIVPNITSGEGGIGDWSASDIAGYLETGFTPDFDSVGGSMVEVQKNMAQLAPEDRAAIAAYLKAIPAHPNGYPARRPEPAAQ
;
A
#
# COMPACT_ATOMS: atom_id res chain seq x y z
N MET A 1 48.92 20.31 -16.01
CA MET A 1 48.23 19.30 -15.22
C MET A 1 48.62 17.91 -15.68
N SER A 2 49.07 17.05 -14.79
CA SER A 2 49.36 15.65 -15.09
C SER A 2 48.11 14.92 -15.56
N THR A 3 48.27 13.82 -16.30
CA THR A 3 47.12 12.97 -16.71
C THR A 3 46.27 12.55 -15.54
N LEU A 4 46.88 12.24 -14.39
CA LEU A 4 46.20 11.92 -13.12
C LEU A 4 45.37 13.10 -12.63
N GLY A 5 45.85 14.33 -12.69
CA GLY A 5 45.10 15.52 -12.34
C GLY A 5 43.88 15.78 -13.23
N LYS A 6 43.96 15.47 -14.53
CA LYS A 6 42.83 15.57 -15.45
C LYS A 6 41.77 14.51 -15.15
N ILE A 7 42.17 13.27 -14.83
CA ILE A 7 41.27 12.18 -14.44
C ILE A 7 40.54 12.53 -13.11
N ALA A 8 41.28 12.99 -12.12
CA ALA A 8 40.68 13.41 -10.84
C ALA A 8 39.68 14.55 -11.04
N ALA A 9 40.00 15.58 -11.83
CA ALA A 9 39.07 16.65 -12.15
C ALA A 9 37.81 16.17 -12.87
N ALA A 10 37.96 15.27 -13.84
CA ALA A 10 36.84 14.67 -14.56
C ALA A 10 35.91 13.88 -13.62
N LEU A 11 36.46 13.09 -12.70
CA LEU A 11 35.70 12.34 -11.71
C LEU A 11 34.91 13.27 -10.73
N VAL A 12 35.53 14.38 -10.32
CA VAL A 12 34.85 15.40 -9.47
C VAL A 12 33.71 16.07 -10.23
N VAL A 13 33.92 16.43 -11.50
CA VAL A 13 32.88 17.04 -12.34
C VAL A 13 31.73 16.07 -12.58
N LEU A 14 32.02 14.81 -12.95
CA LEU A 14 31.03 13.79 -13.19
C LEU A 14 30.27 13.44 -11.90
N GLY A 15 30.97 13.32 -10.78
CA GLY A 15 30.35 13.09 -9.47
C GLY A 15 29.45 14.24 -9.05
N GLY A 16 29.89 15.49 -9.25
CA GLY A 16 29.11 16.69 -8.98
C GLY A 16 27.86 16.79 -9.88
N ALA A 17 28.02 16.54 -11.19
CA ALA A 17 26.90 16.53 -12.12
C ALA A 17 25.91 15.42 -11.81
N GLY A 18 26.40 14.21 -11.52
CA GLY A 18 25.55 13.08 -11.10
C GLY A 18 24.82 13.34 -9.80
N GLY A 19 25.49 13.93 -8.81
CA GLY A 19 24.88 14.33 -7.53
C GLY A 19 23.79 15.39 -7.72
N LEU A 20 24.04 16.41 -8.55
CA LEU A 20 23.03 17.43 -8.87
C LEU A 20 21.84 16.83 -9.62
N ALA A 21 22.08 15.99 -10.62
CA ALA A 21 21.01 15.31 -11.34
C ALA A 21 20.17 14.44 -10.40
N GLY A 22 20.82 13.63 -9.55
CA GLY A 22 20.13 12.82 -8.55
C GLY A 22 19.31 13.67 -7.55
N TRP A 23 19.84 14.81 -7.15
CA TRP A 23 19.11 15.76 -6.29
C TRP A 23 17.88 16.34 -6.97
N LEU A 24 17.97 16.74 -8.23
CA LEU A 24 16.85 17.30 -8.99
C LEU A 24 15.80 16.21 -9.27
N LEU A 25 16.22 15.04 -9.75
CA LEU A 25 15.33 13.93 -10.06
C LEU A 25 14.62 13.33 -8.82
N SER A 26 15.22 13.48 -7.65
CA SER A 26 14.61 13.03 -6.40
C SER A 26 13.72 14.09 -5.74
N ALA A 27 13.39 15.20 -6.42
CA ALA A 27 12.53 16.23 -5.84
C ALA A 27 11.12 15.69 -5.56
N PRO A 28 10.49 16.04 -4.41
CA PRO A 28 9.08 15.76 -4.19
C PRO A 28 8.24 16.46 -5.25
N GLU A 29 7.36 15.68 -5.89
CA GLU A 29 6.43 16.18 -6.90
C GLU A 29 5.01 15.99 -6.40
N ARG A 30 4.17 17.00 -6.53
CA ARG A 30 2.73 16.93 -6.22
C ARG A 30 1.94 16.67 -7.50
N PRO A 31 0.73 16.07 -7.41
CA PRO A 31 -0.17 15.97 -8.55
C PRO A 31 -0.50 17.36 -9.10
N ASP A 32 -0.88 17.41 -10.37
CA ASP A 32 -1.45 18.63 -10.96
C ASP A 32 -2.73 19.02 -10.18
N PRO A 33 -2.81 20.24 -9.63
CA PRO A 33 -3.99 20.68 -8.89
C PRO A 33 -5.30 20.61 -9.71
N GLN A 34 -5.23 20.67 -11.04
CA GLN A 34 -6.41 20.55 -11.91
C GLN A 34 -7.06 19.17 -11.81
N ILE A 35 -6.32 18.13 -11.45
CA ILE A 35 -6.84 16.75 -11.28
C ILE A 35 -7.92 16.74 -10.18
N MET A 36 -7.64 17.39 -9.04
CA MET A 36 -8.59 17.42 -7.93
C MET A 36 -9.67 18.49 -8.12
N ALA A 37 -9.35 19.59 -8.80
CA ALA A 37 -10.33 20.62 -9.13
C ALA A 37 -11.42 20.14 -10.11
N ALA A 38 -11.15 19.07 -10.84
CA ALA A 38 -12.11 18.45 -11.77
C ALA A 38 -13.06 17.44 -11.09
N THR A 39 -12.87 17.12 -9.80
CA THR A 39 -13.75 16.17 -9.09
C THR A 39 -15.08 16.83 -8.72
N ALA A 40 -16.14 16.02 -8.65
CA ALA A 40 -17.42 16.42 -8.06
C ALA A 40 -17.27 16.57 -6.52
N PRO A 41 -18.27 17.18 -5.84
CA PRO A 41 -18.34 17.13 -4.38
C PRO A 41 -18.25 15.68 -3.88
N GLY A 42 -17.47 15.47 -2.82
CA GLY A 42 -17.21 14.12 -2.33
C GLY A 42 -18.45 13.41 -1.79
N ASP A 43 -18.63 12.16 -2.18
CA ASP A 43 -19.65 11.24 -1.68
C ASP A 43 -19.15 10.54 -0.42
N VAL A 44 -19.80 10.79 0.71
CA VAL A 44 -19.43 10.23 2.03
C VAL A 44 -19.60 8.71 2.06
N ASP A 45 -20.60 8.16 1.38
CA ASP A 45 -20.87 6.71 1.41
C ASP A 45 -19.82 5.97 0.56
N ASN A 46 -19.48 6.46 -0.65
CA ASN A 46 -18.36 5.91 -1.41
C ASN A 46 -17.03 6.14 -0.69
N GLY A 47 -16.86 7.28 0.00
CA GLY A 47 -15.71 7.54 0.85
C GLY A 47 -15.54 6.53 1.97
N ARG A 48 -16.63 6.12 2.63
CA ARG A 48 -16.62 5.02 3.61
C ARG A 48 -16.22 3.70 2.98
N ARG A 49 -16.73 3.40 1.79
CA ARG A 49 -16.33 2.22 1.02
C ARG A 49 -14.82 2.24 0.73
N MET A 50 -14.27 3.36 0.28
CA MET A 50 -12.82 3.52 0.03
C MET A 50 -11.99 3.39 1.32
N PHE A 51 -12.47 3.92 2.44
CA PHE A 51 -11.85 3.79 3.76
C PHE A 51 -11.71 2.32 4.17
N HIS A 52 -12.76 1.52 3.99
CA HIS A 52 -12.71 0.09 4.27
C HIS A 52 -11.88 -0.67 3.24
N ALA A 53 -12.01 -0.38 1.95
CA ALA A 53 -11.18 -0.98 0.91
C ALA A 53 -9.68 -0.73 1.18
N GLY A 54 -9.32 0.50 1.58
CA GLY A 54 -7.96 0.89 1.92
C GLY A 54 -7.48 0.42 3.29
N GLY A 55 -8.36 -0.19 4.11
CA GLY A 55 -7.99 -0.72 5.42
C GLY A 55 -7.37 0.32 6.36
N CYS A 56 -7.76 1.60 6.26
CA CYS A 56 -7.11 2.70 6.99
C CYS A 56 -7.04 2.44 8.49
N ALA A 57 -8.11 1.88 9.08
CA ALA A 57 -8.17 1.55 10.49
C ALA A 57 -7.16 0.47 10.92
N SER A 58 -6.72 -0.43 10.02
CA SER A 58 -5.77 -1.50 10.36
C SER A 58 -4.44 -0.99 10.90
N CYS A 59 -3.99 0.18 10.40
CA CYS A 59 -2.73 0.79 10.80
C CYS A 59 -2.93 2.06 11.65
N HIS A 60 -4.01 2.81 11.40
CA HIS A 60 -4.21 4.13 12.01
C HIS A 60 -5.12 4.15 13.23
N ALA A 61 -5.96 3.14 13.44
CA ALA A 61 -6.65 2.98 14.71
C ALA A 61 -5.69 2.45 15.80
N VAL A 62 -6.02 2.67 17.05
CA VAL A 62 -5.27 2.11 18.18
C VAL A 62 -5.34 0.58 18.10
N LYS A 63 -4.21 -0.09 18.35
CA LYS A 63 -4.13 -1.55 18.29
C LYS A 63 -5.21 -2.21 19.15
N GLY A 64 -6.00 -3.08 18.55
CA GLY A 64 -7.10 -3.78 19.19
C GLY A 64 -8.40 -2.97 19.28
N ALA A 65 -8.49 -1.81 18.62
CA ALA A 65 -9.74 -1.06 18.53
C ALA A 65 -10.84 -1.86 17.83
N GLU A 66 -12.04 -1.83 18.36
CA GLU A 66 -13.24 -2.48 17.80
C GLU A 66 -14.41 -1.50 17.73
N GLY A 67 -15.41 -1.81 16.92
CA GLY A 67 -16.57 -0.96 16.74
C GLY A 67 -16.21 0.47 16.34
N ASP A 68 -16.82 1.45 16.97
CA ASP A 68 -16.62 2.88 16.66
C ASP A 68 -15.20 3.37 16.97
N ALA A 69 -14.49 2.73 17.91
CA ALA A 69 -13.10 3.07 18.20
C ALA A 69 -12.15 2.85 17.00
N ARG A 70 -12.54 2.07 16.02
CA ARG A 70 -11.79 1.91 14.74
C ARG A 70 -11.76 3.18 13.90
N PHE A 71 -12.65 4.13 14.17
CA PHE A 71 -12.67 5.44 13.51
C PHE A 71 -11.86 6.51 14.26
N GLU A 72 -11.35 6.20 15.45
CA GLU A 72 -10.41 7.03 16.22
C GLU A 72 -8.99 6.79 15.68
N LEU A 73 -8.62 7.51 14.65
CA LEU A 73 -7.41 7.25 13.87
C LEU A 73 -6.16 7.90 14.48
N ALA A 74 -5.94 7.70 15.77
CA ALA A 74 -4.83 8.30 16.54
C ALA A 74 -3.43 7.77 16.15
N GLY A 75 -3.36 6.67 15.39
CA GLY A 75 -2.09 6.06 14.97
C GLY A 75 -1.39 5.25 16.06
N GLY A 76 -0.08 5.13 15.93
CA GLY A 76 0.77 4.47 16.93
C GLY A 76 1.08 3.00 16.65
N VAL A 77 0.47 2.38 15.65
CA VAL A 77 0.80 1.00 15.24
C VAL A 77 2.22 0.96 14.68
N GLU A 78 3.04 0.06 15.19
CA GLU A 78 4.42 -0.16 14.77
C GLU A 78 4.52 -1.28 13.74
N LEU A 79 5.12 -0.98 12.59
CA LEU A 79 5.43 -1.92 11.51
C LEU A 79 6.94 -2.19 11.52
N LYS A 80 7.35 -3.32 12.03
CA LYS A 80 8.76 -3.75 12.06
C LYS A 80 9.14 -4.35 10.71
N THR A 81 10.24 -3.87 10.14
CA THR A 81 10.72 -4.30 8.82
C THR A 81 12.25 -4.42 8.83
N PRO A 82 12.88 -5.02 7.83
CA PRO A 82 14.34 -5.02 7.68
C PRO A 82 14.96 -3.62 7.56
N PHE A 83 14.18 -2.59 7.26
CA PHE A 83 14.64 -1.21 7.14
C PHE A 83 14.55 -0.43 8.47
N GLY A 84 13.90 -1.01 9.47
CA GLY A 84 13.61 -0.42 10.77
C GLY A 84 12.11 -0.41 11.08
N THR A 85 11.72 0.32 12.12
CA THR A 85 10.33 0.40 12.58
C THR A 85 9.65 1.65 12.02
N PHE A 86 8.59 1.44 11.23
CA PHE A 86 7.69 2.51 10.82
C PHE A 86 6.54 2.61 11.83
N VAL A 87 6.11 3.83 12.12
CA VAL A 87 4.99 4.07 13.03
C VAL A 87 3.88 4.78 12.25
N ALA A 88 2.67 4.23 12.29
CA ALA A 88 1.51 4.84 11.65
C ALA A 88 1.18 6.18 12.33
N PRO A 89 1.07 7.30 11.58
CA PRO A 89 0.76 8.59 12.16
C PRO A 89 -0.72 8.70 12.56
N ASN A 90 -1.02 9.71 13.38
CA ASN A 90 -2.38 10.18 13.60
C ASN A 90 -2.93 10.78 12.29
N ILE A 91 -4.04 10.24 11.80
CA ILE A 91 -4.78 10.75 10.64
C ILE A 91 -6.23 11.11 10.99
N SER A 92 -6.51 11.35 12.28
CA SER A 92 -7.79 11.87 12.75
C SER A 92 -8.00 13.33 12.31
N GLN A 93 -9.16 13.89 12.61
CA GLN A 93 -9.48 15.29 12.31
C GLN A 93 -8.90 16.27 13.34
N ASP A 94 -7.99 15.83 14.21
CA ASP A 94 -7.26 16.75 15.06
C ASP A 94 -6.40 17.71 14.22
N VAL A 95 -6.47 19.01 14.54
CA VAL A 95 -5.82 20.06 13.74
C VAL A 95 -4.33 20.21 14.03
N GLN A 96 -3.85 19.72 15.17
CA GLN A 96 -2.45 19.82 15.60
C GLN A 96 -1.70 18.52 15.34
N ASP A 97 -2.28 17.38 15.72
CA ASP A 97 -1.63 16.09 15.73
C ASP A 97 -2.06 15.18 14.55
N GLY A 98 -3.19 15.49 13.92
CA GLY A 98 -3.77 14.73 12.82
C GLY A 98 -3.75 15.47 11.47
N ILE A 99 -4.77 15.22 10.67
CA ILE A 99 -4.91 15.79 9.32
C ILE A 99 -6.09 16.78 9.22
N GLY A 100 -6.60 17.30 10.36
CA GLY A 100 -7.75 18.20 10.40
C GLY A 100 -7.60 19.47 9.55
N ASN A 101 -6.37 19.96 9.39
CA ASN A 101 -6.02 21.12 8.57
C ASN A 101 -5.67 20.80 7.12
N TRP A 102 -5.69 19.52 6.71
CA TRP A 102 -5.37 19.16 5.34
C TRP A 102 -6.46 19.58 4.37
N THR A 103 -6.03 19.98 3.20
CA THR A 103 -6.87 20.17 2.02
C THR A 103 -7.02 18.86 1.26
N LEU A 104 -7.97 18.80 0.32
CA LEU A 104 -8.10 17.67 -0.61
C LEU A 104 -6.80 17.46 -1.40
N ASP A 105 -6.14 18.54 -1.84
CA ASP A 105 -4.86 18.46 -2.55
C ASP A 105 -3.73 17.88 -1.69
N ASP A 106 -3.77 18.09 -0.38
CA ASP A 106 -2.79 17.49 0.54
C ASP A 106 -2.99 15.99 0.65
N LEU A 107 -4.25 15.53 0.78
CA LEU A 107 -4.56 14.10 0.79
C LEU A 107 -4.19 13.45 -0.55
N ALA A 108 -4.54 14.09 -1.67
CA ALA A 108 -4.21 13.60 -3.01
C ALA A 108 -2.68 13.50 -3.21
N ALA A 109 -1.92 14.51 -2.77
CA ALA A 109 -0.47 14.48 -2.84
C ALA A 109 0.13 13.36 -1.98
N ALA A 110 -0.44 13.10 -0.81
CA ALA A 110 -0.02 12.00 0.05
C ALA A 110 -0.31 10.65 -0.61
N MET A 111 -1.52 10.43 -1.11
CA MET A 111 -1.96 9.15 -1.64
C MET A 111 -1.40 8.86 -3.04
N LEU A 112 -1.43 9.81 -3.97
CA LEU A 112 -1.02 9.57 -5.35
C LEU A 112 0.50 9.66 -5.53
N LYS A 113 1.17 10.51 -4.77
CA LYS A 113 2.61 10.81 -4.95
C LYS A 113 3.46 10.55 -3.71
N GLY A 114 2.86 10.17 -2.58
CA GLY A 114 3.58 9.94 -1.32
C GLY A 114 4.34 11.20 -0.86
N VAL A 115 3.71 12.37 -0.94
CA VAL A 115 4.31 13.66 -0.57
C VAL A 115 3.47 14.35 0.50
N SER A 116 4.12 14.77 1.58
CA SER A 116 3.46 15.49 2.68
C SER A 116 3.11 16.94 2.28
N PRO A 117 2.21 17.61 3.03
CA PRO A 117 1.93 19.04 2.84
C PRO A 117 3.19 19.91 2.89
N GLY A 118 4.16 19.53 3.74
CA GLY A 118 5.46 20.21 3.86
C GLY A 118 6.48 19.81 2.80
N GLY A 119 6.10 19.14 1.70
CA GLY A 119 6.97 18.81 0.59
C GLY A 119 8.02 17.72 0.91
N ARG A 120 7.76 16.80 1.84
CA ARG A 120 8.65 15.69 2.17
C ARG A 120 8.09 14.39 1.63
N HIS A 121 8.96 13.49 1.14
CA HIS A 121 8.55 12.15 0.77
C HIS A 121 8.04 11.36 1.98
N TYR A 122 6.94 10.63 1.80
CA TYR A 122 6.57 9.54 2.69
C TYR A 122 7.36 8.27 2.32
N TYR A 123 7.59 7.41 3.31
CA TYR A 123 8.14 6.09 3.09
C TYR A 123 7.08 5.17 2.48
N PRO A 124 7.47 4.18 1.65
CA PRO A 124 6.52 3.25 1.01
C PRO A 124 5.86 2.24 1.97
N ALA A 125 6.12 2.34 3.28
CA ALA A 125 5.28 1.72 4.30
C ALA A 125 3.86 2.32 4.33
N PHE A 126 3.68 3.54 3.86
CA PHE A 126 2.40 4.09 3.40
C PHE A 126 2.21 3.68 1.95
N PRO A 127 1.16 2.88 1.60
CA PRO A 127 1.08 2.17 0.32
C PRO A 127 0.68 3.06 -0.87
N TYR A 128 1.27 4.27 -0.98
CA TYR A 128 1.02 5.18 -2.09
C TYR A 128 1.41 4.60 -3.45
N ALA A 129 2.30 3.59 -3.49
CA ALA A 129 2.63 2.90 -4.73
C ALA A 129 1.45 2.11 -5.31
N SER A 130 0.50 1.73 -4.47
CA SER A 130 -0.79 1.17 -4.86
C SER A 130 -1.83 2.27 -5.05
N TYR A 131 -1.94 3.21 -4.11
CA TYR A 131 -2.90 4.31 -4.15
C TYR A 131 -2.73 5.23 -5.36
N ALA A 132 -1.56 5.27 -5.99
CA ALA A 132 -1.32 5.98 -7.24
C ALA A 132 -2.31 5.59 -8.35
N ARG A 133 -2.96 4.41 -8.26
CA ARG A 133 -3.98 3.91 -9.19
C ARG A 133 -5.40 4.28 -8.79
N MET A 134 -5.60 4.97 -7.66
CA MET A 134 -6.93 5.40 -7.26
C MET A 134 -7.45 6.50 -8.18
N LYS A 135 -8.74 6.43 -8.44
CA LYS A 135 -9.44 7.50 -9.18
C LYS A 135 -9.45 8.78 -8.32
N PRO A 136 -9.21 9.96 -8.92
CA PRO A 136 -9.27 11.22 -8.19
C PRO A 136 -10.59 11.44 -7.44
N GLN A 137 -11.72 11.03 -8.04
CA GLN A 137 -13.03 11.13 -7.39
C GLN A 137 -13.11 10.29 -6.11
N ASP A 138 -12.58 9.06 -6.12
CA ASP A 138 -12.60 8.20 -4.93
C ASP A 138 -11.72 8.77 -3.79
N ILE A 139 -10.68 9.55 -4.12
CA ILE A 139 -9.89 10.30 -3.11
C ILE A 139 -10.70 11.47 -2.55
N ALA A 140 -11.48 12.18 -3.40
CA ALA A 140 -12.37 13.25 -2.93
C ALA A 140 -13.48 12.71 -2.03
N ASP A 141 -14.03 11.55 -2.37
CA ASP A 141 -15.05 10.85 -1.58
C ASP A 141 -14.48 10.38 -0.23
N LEU A 142 -13.28 9.76 -0.26
CA LEU A 142 -12.57 9.37 0.97
C LEU A 142 -12.29 10.57 1.87
N PHE A 143 -11.85 11.69 1.29
CA PHE A 143 -11.62 12.92 2.05
C PHE A 143 -12.90 13.43 2.71
N ALA A 144 -14.03 13.44 1.98
CA ALA A 144 -15.33 13.82 2.52
C ALA A 144 -15.74 12.93 3.70
N PHE A 145 -15.57 11.61 3.58
CA PHE A 145 -15.82 10.68 4.68
C PHE A 145 -14.89 10.94 5.86
N MET A 146 -13.59 11.08 5.64
CA MET A 146 -12.62 11.32 6.72
C MET A 146 -12.94 12.61 7.50
N LYS A 147 -13.50 13.65 6.84
CA LYS A 147 -13.95 14.87 7.51
C LYS A 147 -15.12 14.65 8.47
N THR A 148 -15.84 13.53 8.41
CA THR A 148 -16.90 13.17 9.37
C THR A 148 -16.38 12.47 10.62
N LEU A 149 -15.11 12.03 10.61
CA LEU A 149 -14.53 11.24 11.70
C LEU A 149 -14.11 12.12 12.89
N PRO A 150 -13.97 11.52 14.10
CA PRO A 150 -13.61 12.27 15.29
C PRO A 150 -12.20 12.86 15.20
N ALA A 151 -12.01 13.99 15.89
CA ALA A 151 -10.68 14.52 16.18
C ALA A 151 -10.14 13.85 17.44
N VAL A 152 -8.93 13.29 17.35
CA VAL A 152 -8.28 12.61 18.47
C VAL A 152 -6.87 13.19 18.64
N ALA A 153 -6.61 13.85 19.75
CA ALA A 153 -5.31 14.39 20.06
C ALA A 153 -4.30 13.27 20.36
N GLY A 154 -3.04 13.52 20.04
CA GLY A 154 -1.92 12.61 20.30
C GLY A 154 -1.01 12.45 19.11
N GLN A 155 0.29 12.58 19.33
CA GLN A 155 1.29 12.37 18.30
C GLN A 155 1.83 10.96 18.35
N ALA A 156 1.85 10.28 17.19
CA ALA A 156 2.57 9.04 17.05
C ALA A 156 4.09 9.30 17.18
N LYS A 157 4.82 8.32 17.69
CA LYS A 157 6.28 8.35 17.73
C LYS A 157 6.87 8.53 16.33
N ALA A 158 8.08 9.07 16.25
CA ALA A 158 8.83 9.09 14.99
C ALA A 158 9.19 7.66 14.56
N HIS A 159 9.39 7.47 13.25
CA HIS A 159 9.97 6.22 12.74
C HIS A 159 11.38 6.02 13.31
N ASP A 160 11.73 4.76 13.58
CA ASP A 160 13.07 4.34 13.98
C ASP A 160 13.73 3.59 12.83
N LEU A 161 14.51 4.31 12.02
CA LEU A 161 15.12 3.82 10.79
C LEU A 161 16.63 3.99 10.84
N ALA A 162 17.35 2.90 10.54
CA ALA A 162 18.80 2.92 10.45
C ALA A 162 19.29 3.68 9.20
N PHE A 163 20.53 4.20 9.26
CA PHE A 163 21.22 4.70 8.07
C PHE A 163 21.48 3.54 7.09
N PRO A 164 21.27 3.74 5.77
CA PRO A 164 20.91 4.98 5.06
C PRO A 164 19.39 5.20 4.88
N PHE A 165 18.53 4.37 5.42
CA PHE A 165 17.08 4.39 5.20
C PHE A 165 16.38 5.59 5.85
N ASN A 166 17.04 6.27 6.81
CA ASN A 166 16.57 7.53 7.40
C ASN A 166 16.75 8.74 6.46
N ILE A 167 17.42 8.59 5.29
CA ILE A 167 17.61 9.68 4.31
C ILE A 167 16.37 9.73 3.40
N ARG A 168 15.32 10.49 3.79
CA ARG A 168 14.06 10.60 3.04
C ARG A 168 14.22 11.01 1.57
N ARG A 169 15.26 11.80 1.25
CA ARG A 169 15.49 12.22 -0.13
C ARG A 169 15.76 11.05 -1.08
N GLY A 170 16.35 9.96 -0.58
CA GLY A 170 16.55 8.73 -1.34
C GLY A 170 15.25 8.08 -1.83
N ILE A 171 14.13 8.33 -1.14
CA ILE A 171 12.81 7.84 -1.56
C ILE A 171 12.37 8.45 -2.91
N GLY A 172 12.81 9.66 -3.24
CA GLY A 172 12.56 10.23 -4.57
C GLY A 172 13.15 9.39 -5.69
N LEU A 173 14.38 8.88 -5.52
CA LEU A 173 15.00 7.95 -6.48
C LEU A 173 14.27 6.59 -6.51
N TRP A 174 13.84 6.09 -5.35
CA TRP A 174 13.04 4.87 -5.26
C TRP A 174 11.73 5.02 -6.07
N LYS A 175 11.07 6.16 -5.98
CA LYS A 175 9.82 6.43 -6.73
C LYS A 175 10.02 6.40 -8.24
N LEU A 176 11.16 6.83 -8.77
CA LEU A 176 11.45 6.75 -10.20
C LEU A 176 11.44 5.30 -10.73
N LEU A 177 11.70 4.32 -9.85
CA LEU A 177 11.75 2.90 -10.22
C LEU A 177 10.42 2.18 -9.97
N TYR A 178 9.67 2.56 -8.92
CA TYR A 178 8.57 1.74 -8.41
C TYR A 178 7.22 2.44 -8.39
N LEU A 179 7.15 3.78 -8.41
CA LEU A 179 5.88 4.50 -8.44
C LEU A 179 5.33 4.55 -9.88
N SER A 180 4.13 4.01 -10.05
CA SER A 180 3.42 4.02 -11.32
C SER A 180 1.92 3.96 -11.05
N ASP A 181 1.15 4.71 -11.81
CA ASP A 181 -0.31 4.70 -11.83
C ASP A 181 -0.89 3.70 -12.84
N GLU A 182 -0.03 3.11 -13.67
CA GLU A 182 -0.44 2.06 -14.62
C GLU A 182 -0.87 0.78 -13.90
N PRO A 183 -1.89 0.06 -14.43
CA PRO A 183 -2.26 -1.24 -13.92
C PRO A 183 -1.08 -2.21 -13.85
N VAL A 184 -1.06 -3.07 -12.83
CA VAL A 184 -0.01 -4.09 -12.69
C VAL A 184 -0.22 -5.23 -13.69
N VAL A 185 -1.47 -5.65 -13.88
CA VAL A 185 -1.85 -6.69 -14.83
C VAL A 185 -2.55 -6.04 -16.02
N ALA A 186 -2.04 -6.26 -17.23
CA ALA A 186 -2.75 -5.87 -18.44
C ALA A 186 -3.91 -6.84 -18.68
N LEU A 187 -5.14 -6.39 -18.47
CA LEU A 187 -6.34 -7.15 -18.81
C LEU A 187 -6.64 -7.02 -20.32
N ALA A 188 -7.29 -8.03 -20.86
CA ALA A 188 -7.81 -7.97 -22.23
C ALA A 188 -8.84 -6.84 -22.38
N ASP A 189 -8.96 -6.29 -23.61
CA ASP A 189 -9.86 -5.15 -23.87
C ASP A 189 -11.33 -5.50 -23.64
N ASP A 190 -11.70 -6.76 -23.78
CA ASP A 190 -13.04 -7.31 -23.55
C ASP A 190 -13.22 -7.93 -22.15
N ALA A 191 -12.27 -7.73 -21.22
CA ALA A 191 -12.41 -8.24 -19.87
C ALA A 191 -13.72 -7.77 -19.23
N PRO A 192 -14.44 -8.67 -18.51
CA PRO A 192 -15.70 -8.33 -17.86
C PRO A 192 -15.54 -7.13 -16.90
N GLU A 193 -16.57 -6.30 -16.80
CA GLU A 193 -16.58 -5.14 -15.91
C GLU A 193 -16.31 -5.53 -14.45
N GLN A 194 -16.84 -6.64 -14.00
CA GLN A 194 -16.59 -7.18 -12.66
C GLN A 194 -15.10 -7.45 -12.42
N VAL A 195 -14.37 -7.98 -13.42
CA VAL A 195 -12.92 -8.23 -13.33
C VAL A 195 -12.16 -6.90 -13.27
N ARG A 196 -12.56 -5.90 -14.06
CA ARG A 196 -11.96 -4.55 -14.02
C ARG A 196 -12.21 -3.84 -12.69
N ALA A 197 -13.42 -3.98 -12.13
CA ALA A 197 -13.74 -3.46 -10.80
C ALA A 197 -12.89 -4.13 -9.71
N GLY A 198 -12.71 -5.45 -9.81
CA GLY A 198 -11.83 -6.20 -8.92
C GLY A 198 -10.35 -5.80 -9.06
N GLN A 199 -9.86 -5.60 -10.29
CA GLN A 199 -8.52 -5.07 -10.54
C GLN A 199 -8.31 -3.75 -9.82
N TYR A 200 -9.23 -2.81 -9.99
CA TYR A 200 -9.16 -1.51 -9.34
C TYR A 200 -9.07 -1.64 -7.82
N LEU A 201 -9.95 -2.46 -7.21
CA LEU A 201 -9.95 -2.66 -5.76
C LEU A 201 -8.66 -3.31 -5.26
N VAL A 202 -8.13 -4.31 -5.96
CA VAL A 202 -6.94 -5.09 -5.55
C VAL A 202 -5.64 -4.30 -5.77
N GLU A 203 -5.49 -3.64 -6.92
CA GLU A 203 -4.26 -2.95 -7.30
C GLU A 203 -4.18 -1.53 -6.74
N GLY A 204 -5.33 -0.88 -6.51
CA GLY A 204 -5.46 0.47 -6.00
C GLY A 204 -5.75 0.50 -4.49
N PRO A 205 -6.98 0.82 -4.06
CA PRO A 205 -7.29 1.06 -2.65
C PRO A 205 -7.00 -0.13 -1.74
N GLY A 206 -7.28 -1.35 -2.17
CA GLY A 206 -7.07 -2.56 -1.36
C GLY A 206 -5.62 -2.98 -1.19
N HIS A 207 -4.72 -2.46 -2.02
CA HIS A 207 -3.25 -2.65 -1.97
C HIS A 207 -2.77 -4.07 -1.61
N CYS A 208 -3.51 -5.10 -2.04
CA CYS A 208 -3.24 -6.51 -1.71
C CYS A 208 -1.80 -6.94 -2.06
N GLY A 209 -1.27 -6.38 -3.15
CA GLY A 209 0.10 -6.63 -3.60
C GLY A 209 1.19 -6.16 -2.65
N GLU A 210 0.91 -5.25 -1.71
CA GLU A 210 1.90 -4.79 -0.75
C GLU A 210 2.34 -5.91 0.21
N CYS A 211 1.46 -6.85 0.51
CA CYS A 211 1.77 -8.02 1.33
C CYS A 211 1.95 -9.29 0.47
N HIS A 212 1.09 -9.49 -0.54
CA HIS A 212 1.03 -10.74 -1.30
C HIS A 212 1.99 -10.81 -2.50
N THR A 213 2.84 -9.80 -2.72
CA THR A 213 3.84 -9.80 -3.81
C THR A 213 5.26 -9.77 -3.23
N PRO A 214 6.19 -10.63 -3.69
CA PRO A 214 7.57 -10.58 -3.23
C PRO A 214 8.21 -9.24 -3.52
N ARG A 215 9.14 -8.83 -2.66
CA ARG A 215 9.91 -7.60 -2.83
C ARG A 215 11.34 -7.91 -3.25
N ASP A 216 11.96 -6.98 -3.94
CA ASP A 216 13.38 -7.02 -4.21
C ASP A 216 14.20 -6.42 -3.03
N PHE A 217 15.52 -6.34 -3.23
CA PHE A 217 16.45 -5.84 -2.21
C PHE A 217 16.25 -4.36 -1.86
N ALA A 218 15.63 -3.57 -2.74
CA ALA A 218 15.30 -2.16 -2.52
C ALA A 218 13.90 -1.97 -1.92
N GLY A 219 13.19 -3.07 -1.62
CA GLY A 219 11.84 -3.06 -1.07
C GLY A 219 10.74 -2.80 -2.11
N GLY A 220 11.06 -2.77 -3.40
CA GLY A 220 10.07 -2.62 -4.47
C GLY A 220 9.36 -3.93 -4.78
N SER A 221 8.08 -3.88 -5.15
CA SER A 221 7.29 -5.06 -5.52
C SER A 221 7.76 -5.66 -6.84
N ARG A 222 7.96 -6.99 -6.88
CA ARG A 222 8.29 -7.74 -8.09
C ARG A 222 7.03 -7.97 -8.93
N LYS A 223 6.66 -7.00 -9.76
CA LYS A 223 5.43 -7.06 -10.59
C LYS A 223 5.31 -8.34 -11.43
N GLY A 224 6.42 -8.94 -11.86
CA GLY A 224 6.43 -10.23 -12.58
C GLY A 224 6.04 -11.46 -11.73
N GLN A 225 5.86 -11.28 -10.43
CA GLN A 225 5.39 -12.28 -9.47
C GLN A 225 4.19 -11.71 -8.67
N TRP A 226 3.33 -10.97 -9.36
CA TRP A 226 2.19 -10.28 -8.74
C TRP A 226 1.30 -11.26 -7.99
N LEU A 227 1.06 -10.97 -6.71
CA LEU A 227 0.24 -11.77 -5.79
C LEU A 227 0.70 -13.23 -5.57
N ALA A 228 1.96 -13.56 -5.92
CA ALA A 228 2.53 -14.90 -5.75
C ALA A 228 2.85 -15.28 -4.29
N GLY A 229 2.52 -14.43 -3.34
CA GLY A 229 2.91 -14.57 -1.95
C GLY A 229 4.32 -14.07 -1.66
N ALA A 230 4.65 -13.88 -0.40
CA ALA A 230 5.94 -13.33 0.04
C ALA A 230 6.35 -13.85 1.41
N VAL A 231 7.61 -13.62 1.79
CA VAL A 231 8.01 -13.66 3.21
C VAL A 231 7.38 -12.46 3.91
N ALA A 232 6.81 -12.65 5.09
CA ALA A 232 6.19 -11.57 5.85
C ALA A 232 7.20 -10.44 6.13
N ALA A 233 6.74 -9.19 6.03
CA ALA A 233 7.60 -8.02 6.22
C ALA A 233 8.18 -7.95 7.64
N GLU A 234 7.47 -8.47 8.62
CA GLU A 234 7.90 -8.59 10.01
C GLU A 234 9.00 -9.66 10.23
N GLY A 235 9.39 -10.37 9.17
CA GLY A 235 10.52 -11.32 9.16
C GLY A 235 10.18 -12.74 9.56
N GLU A 236 9.00 -13.01 10.08
CA GLU A 236 8.56 -14.35 10.49
C GLU A 236 7.28 -14.75 9.73
N GLY A 237 7.29 -15.98 9.18
CA GLY A 237 6.16 -16.52 8.45
C GLY A 237 6.11 -16.13 6.97
N ILE A 238 5.02 -16.51 6.34
CA ILE A 238 4.74 -16.26 4.93
C ILE A 238 3.39 -15.59 4.77
N VAL A 239 3.29 -14.73 3.77
CA VAL A 239 2.03 -14.24 3.21
C VAL A 239 1.70 -15.13 2.01
N PRO A 240 0.52 -15.79 1.97
CA PRO A 240 0.24 -16.82 0.98
C PRO A 240 0.17 -16.27 -0.44
N ASN A 241 0.41 -17.16 -1.40
CA ASN A 241 0.09 -16.95 -2.81
C ASN A 241 -1.43 -16.89 -2.98
N ILE A 242 -1.95 -15.81 -3.57
CA ILE A 242 -3.38 -15.63 -3.85
C ILE A 242 -3.68 -15.62 -5.36
N THR A 243 -2.79 -16.21 -6.16
CA THR A 243 -3.05 -16.56 -7.57
C THR A 243 -3.58 -17.99 -7.70
N SER A 244 -3.99 -18.38 -8.92
CA SER A 244 -4.39 -19.76 -9.20
C SER A 244 -3.21 -20.72 -9.38
N GLY A 245 -1.97 -20.30 -9.08
CA GLY A 245 -0.78 -21.14 -9.18
C GLY A 245 -0.65 -22.19 -8.10
N GLU A 246 0.35 -23.06 -8.25
CA GLU A 246 0.65 -24.09 -7.26
C GLU A 246 0.91 -23.50 -5.87
N GLY A 247 0.25 -24.01 -4.84
CA GLY A 247 0.29 -23.52 -3.49
C GLY A 247 -0.49 -22.21 -3.24
N GLY A 248 -1.24 -21.76 -4.25
CA GLY A 248 -2.16 -20.61 -4.14
C GLY A 248 -3.61 -21.05 -3.97
N ILE A 249 -4.53 -20.16 -4.40
CA ILE A 249 -5.99 -20.35 -4.23
C ILE A 249 -6.66 -20.90 -5.51
N GLY A 250 -5.92 -21.69 -6.32
CA GLY A 250 -6.44 -22.25 -7.58
C GLY A 250 -7.71 -23.08 -7.41
N ASP A 251 -7.78 -23.88 -6.35
CA ASP A 251 -8.90 -24.76 -6.03
C ASP A 251 -10.11 -24.05 -5.40
N TRP A 252 -9.93 -22.81 -4.95
CA TRP A 252 -11.03 -22.01 -4.39
C TRP A 252 -11.93 -21.48 -5.50
N SER A 253 -13.24 -21.61 -5.33
CA SER A 253 -14.20 -20.92 -6.19
C SER A 253 -14.20 -19.41 -5.93
N ALA A 254 -14.78 -18.62 -6.84
CA ALA A 254 -14.95 -17.18 -6.60
C ALA A 254 -15.83 -16.91 -5.36
N SER A 255 -16.81 -17.78 -5.07
CA SER A 255 -17.64 -17.70 -3.87
C SER A 255 -16.84 -17.98 -2.59
N ASP A 256 -15.90 -18.93 -2.63
CA ASP A 256 -15.04 -19.21 -1.46
C ASP A 256 -14.14 -18.01 -1.14
N ILE A 257 -13.55 -17.38 -2.16
CA ILE A 257 -12.73 -16.18 -2.00
C ILE A 257 -13.57 -15.04 -1.42
N ALA A 258 -14.75 -14.77 -1.98
CA ALA A 258 -15.65 -13.72 -1.48
C ALA A 258 -16.11 -14.01 -0.04
N GLY A 259 -16.43 -15.28 0.26
CA GLY A 259 -16.81 -15.75 1.59
C GLY A 259 -15.67 -15.62 2.61
N TYR A 260 -14.43 -15.94 2.22
CA TYR A 260 -13.25 -15.71 3.07
C TYR A 260 -13.05 -14.23 3.42
N LEU A 261 -13.21 -13.34 2.44
CA LEU A 261 -13.12 -11.89 2.68
C LEU A 261 -14.24 -11.38 3.61
N GLU A 262 -15.39 -12.03 3.62
CA GLU A 262 -16.51 -11.69 4.50
C GLU A 262 -16.36 -12.27 5.90
N THR A 263 -16.06 -13.56 6.01
CA THR A 263 -16.15 -14.32 7.26
C THR A 263 -14.81 -14.60 7.92
N GLY A 264 -13.72 -14.59 7.14
CA GLY A 264 -12.38 -14.98 7.61
C GLY A 264 -12.17 -16.50 7.68
N PHE A 265 -13.11 -17.33 7.18
CA PHE A 265 -12.94 -18.79 7.14
C PHE A 265 -12.56 -19.27 5.74
N THR A 266 -11.56 -20.16 5.68
CA THR A 266 -11.21 -20.87 4.45
C THR A 266 -12.28 -21.91 4.11
N PRO A 267 -12.30 -22.48 2.88
CA PRO A 267 -13.19 -23.58 2.53
C PRO A 267 -13.03 -24.82 3.43
N ASP A 268 -11.85 -25.00 4.03
CA ASP A 268 -11.54 -26.08 4.97
C ASP A 268 -11.83 -25.72 6.43
N PHE A 269 -12.53 -24.59 6.66
CA PHE A 269 -12.88 -24.06 7.98
C PHE A 269 -11.69 -23.68 8.87
N ASP A 270 -10.53 -23.44 8.27
CA ASP A 270 -9.44 -22.75 8.98
C ASP A 270 -9.72 -21.25 9.06
N SER A 271 -9.16 -20.58 10.05
CA SER A 271 -9.42 -19.16 10.31
C SER A 271 -8.31 -18.25 9.81
N VAL A 272 -8.69 -17.04 9.41
CA VAL A 272 -7.74 -15.97 9.08
C VAL A 272 -6.78 -15.71 10.25
N GLY A 273 -5.50 -15.49 9.95
CA GLY A 273 -4.47 -15.26 10.95
C GLY A 273 -3.56 -14.07 10.64
N GLY A 274 -2.69 -13.73 11.59
CA GLY A 274 -1.71 -12.66 11.45
C GLY A 274 -2.33 -11.30 11.14
N SER A 275 -1.62 -10.49 10.37
CA SER A 275 -2.06 -9.15 9.95
C SER A 275 -3.29 -9.18 9.01
N MET A 276 -3.57 -10.33 8.36
CA MET A 276 -4.75 -10.47 7.51
C MET A 276 -6.07 -10.38 8.30
N VAL A 277 -6.08 -10.62 9.63
CA VAL A 277 -7.26 -10.44 10.50
C VAL A 277 -7.81 -9.02 10.39
N GLU A 278 -6.94 -8.02 10.47
CA GLU A 278 -7.39 -6.62 10.37
C GLU A 278 -7.83 -6.24 8.96
N VAL A 279 -7.21 -6.84 7.92
CA VAL A 279 -7.65 -6.68 6.53
C VAL A 279 -9.03 -7.28 6.34
N GLN A 280 -9.26 -8.51 6.82
CA GLN A 280 -10.55 -9.18 6.71
C GLN A 280 -11.68 -8.40 7.40
N LYS A 281 -11.46 -7.84 8.59
CA LYS A 281 -12.45 -6.99 9.28
C LYS A 281 -12.88 -5.79 8.41
N ASN A 282 -11.98 -5.23 7.62
CA ASN A 282 -12.33 -4.14 6.69
C ASN A 282 -13.04 -4.68 5.43
N MET A 283 -12.55 -5.79 4.85
CA MET A 283 -13.18 -6.40 3.68
C MET A 283 -14.62 -6.86 3.96
N ALA A 284 -14.92 -7.29 5.18
CA ALA A 284 -16.27 -7.65 5.62
C ALA A 284 -17.24 -6.46 5.57
N GLN A 285 -16.75 -5.22 5.62
CA GLN A 285 -17.59 -4.00 5.53
C GLN A 285 -17.90 -3.58 4.08
N LEU A 286 -17.24 -4.20 3.10
CA LEU A 286 -17.51 -3.94 1.68
C LEU A 286 -18.82 -4.60 1.26
N ALA A 287 -19.44 -4.07 0.22
CA ALA A 287 -20.61 -4.71 -0.39
C ALA A 287 -20.26 -6.10 -0.96
N PRO A 288 -21.22 -7.03 -1.02
CA PRO A 288 -21.00 -8.36 -1.62
C PRO A 288 -20.44 -8.28 -3.05
N GLU A 289 -20.87 -7.27 -3.82
CA GLU A 289 -20.44 -7.02 -5.20
C GLU A 289 -18.95 -6.69 -5.28
N ASP A 290 -18.41 -5.95 -4.31
CA ASP A 290 -16.99 -5.61 -4.24
C ASP A 290 -16.15 -6.85 -3.95
N ARG A 291 -16.56 -7.67 -2.97
CA ARG A 291 -15.88 -8.92 -2.65
C ARG A 291 -15.93 -9.91 -3.81
N ALA A 292 -17.09 -9.98 -4.51
CA ALA A 292 -17.23 -10.78 -5.72
C ALA A 292 -16.34 -10.27 -6.88
N ALA A 293 -16.19 -8.95 -7.02
CA ALA A 293 -15.29 -8.35 -8.01
C ALA A 293 -13.82 -8.66 -7.70
N ILE A 294 -13.38 -8.53 -6.43
CA ILE A 294 -12.04 -8.94 -5.99
C ILE A 294 -11.80 -10.42 -6.35
N ALA A 295 -12.74 -11.31 -6.01
CA ALA A 295 -12.65 -12.73 -6.31
C ALA A 295 -12.55 -12.99 -7.82
N ALA A 296 -13.36 -12.33 -8.65
CA ALA A 296 -13.34 -12.44 -10.10
C ALA A 296 -11.96 -12.04 -10.68
N TYR A 297 -11.37 -10.94 -10.18
CA TYR A 297 -10.03 -10.52 -10.59
C TYR A 297 -8.97 -11.54 -10.19
N LEU A 298 -8.96 -12.02 -8.94
CA LEU A 298 -7.99 -13.03 -8.47
C LEU A 298 -8.04 -14.33 -9.28
N LYS A 299 -9.23 -14.71 -9.80
CA LYS A 299 -9.39 -15.87 -10.69
C LYS A 299 -8.96 -15.59 -12.14
N ALA A 300 -8.90 -14.33 -12.56
CA ALA A 300 -8.60 -13.93 -13.93
C ALA A 300 -7.11 -13.63 -14.17
N ILE A 301 -6.31 -13.37 -13.11
CA ILE A 301 -4.90 -13.03 -13.25
C ILE A 301 -4.03 -14.26 -13.55
N PRO A 302 -2.82 -14.04 -14.12
CA PRO A 302 -1.87 -15.12 -14.35
C PRO A 302 -1.53 -15.91 -13.08
N ALA A 303 -1.50 -17.23 -13.21
CA ALA A 303 -1.03 -18.10 -12.15
C ALA A 303 0.49 -17.97 -11.97
N HIS A 304 0.94 -17.88 -10.73
CA HIS A 304 2.36 -17.82 -10.38
C HIS A 304 2.72 -18.94 -9.41
N PRO A 305 3.94 -19.49 -9.49
CA PRO A 305 4.49 -20.32 -8.43
C PRO A 305 4.70 -19.46 -7.18
N ASN A 306 4.82 -20.09 -6.01
CA ASN A 306 5.04 -19.37 -4.75
C ASN A 306 6.25 -18.42 -4.84
N GLY A 307 6.05 -17.17 -4.47
CA GLY A 307 7.06 -16.11 -4.42
C GLY A 307 7.99 -16.18 -3.19
N TYR A 308 7.89 -17.23 -2.40
CA TYR A 308 8.68 -17.51 -1.20
C TYR A 308 9.29 -18.92 -1.27
N PRO A 309 10.42 -19.18 -0.57
CA PRO A 309 11.04 -20.51 -0.53
C PRO A 309 10.10 -21.55 0.07
N ALA A 310 10.13 -22.76 -0.46
CA ALA A 310 9.43 -23.89 0.15
C ALA A 310 9.87 -24.06 1.63
N ARG A 311 8.90 -24.34 2.51
CA ARG A 311 9.19 -24.63 3.91
C ARG A 311 10.14 -25.85 3.96
N ARG A 312 11.31 -25.70 4.59
CA ARG A 312 12.14 -26.88 4.86
C ARG A 312 11.32 -27.83 5.72
N PRO A 313 11.22 -29.12 5.36
CA PRO A 313 10.59 -30.09 6.25
C PRO A 313 11.29 -30.04 7.61
N GLU A 314 10.51 -29.95 8.68
CA GLU A 314 11.06 -30.07 10.03
C GLU A 314 11.82 -31.42 10.11
N PRO A 315 13.05 -31.43 10.66
CA PRO A 315 13.73 -32.69 10.92
C PRO A 315 12.79 -33.54 11.78
N ALA A 316 12.55 -34.77 11.34
CA ALA A 316 11.73 -35.72 12.09
C ALA A 316 12.24 -35.75 13.54
N ALA A 317 11.33 -35.49 14.50
CA ALA A 317 11.65 -35.58 15.92
C ALA A 317 12.21 -37.01 16.18
N GLN A 318 13.48 -37.06 16.61
CA GLN A 318 14.15 -38.30 16.99
C GLN A 318 13.71 -38.74 18.37
#